data_339bc0e41972411cf84b6a7550ddf83c
#
_entry.id   339bc0e41972411cf84b6a7550ddf83c
#
_cell.length_a   1.000
_cell.length_b   1.000
_cell.length_c   1.000
_cell.angle_alpha   90.00
_cell.angle_beta   90.00
_cell.angle_gamma   90.00
#
_symmetry.space_group_name_H-M   'P 1'
#
loop_
_entity.id
_entity.type
_entity.pdbx_description
1 polymer ?
#
loop_
_entity_poly.entity_id
_entity_poly.type
_entity_poly.pdbx_seq_one_letter_code
_entity_poly.pdbx_strand_id
1 'polypeptide(L)'
;RVVPLNIKLLTIPMRGFRGKNVILKIISLIGLIASIFKSIFYLQKNKIDYVVCFGGYISLPVGLSAWICRKPLFLHEQNAIMGTSNNALKKFSKIIFLGFSINGPFTKKMMLVGNPIRQSKESTSVTQQHESLRVYVTGGSQGSEFINKNIPKALNSLNIPLEVRHQSGKGKSKGVKELYSGNISVEVEEFYHSPSE
;
A
#
# COMPACT_ATOMS: atom_id res chain seq x y z
N ARG A 1 -0.60 -11.10 -1.33
CA ARG A 1 -1.51 -12.10 -1.92
C ARG A 1 -2.08 -11.54 -3.21
N VAL A 2 -1.74 -12.15 -4.34
CA VAL A 2 -2.36 -11.80 -5.62
C VAL A 2 -3.73 -12.48 -5.63
N VAL A 3 -4.78 -11.67 -5.75
CA VAL A 3 -6.14 -12.19 -5.99
C VAL A 3 -6.11 -12.99 -7.30
N PRO A 4 -6.83 -14.09 -7.45
CA PRO A 4 -6.91 -14.88 -8.67
C PRO A 4 -7.70 -14.12 -9.76
N LEU A 5 -7.14 -13.00 -10.18
CA LEU A 5 -7.45 -12.39 -11.46
C LEU A 5 -6.54 -13.13 -12.45
N ASN A 6 -7.05 -13.49 -13.59
CA ASN A 6 -6.30 -14.20 -14.65
C ASN A 6 -5.21 -13.29 -15.25
N ILE A 7 -4.40 -12.65 -14.37
CA ILE A 7 -3.38 -11.65 -14.67
C ILE A 7 -2.02 -12.32 -14.54
N LYS A 8 -1.22 -12.24 -15.59
CA LYS A 8 0.14 -12.74 -15.60
C LYS A 8 1.01 -11.94 -14.64
N LEU A 9 1.48 -12.58 -13.56
CA LEU A 9 2.39 -11.98 -12.61
C LEU A 9 3.85 -12.19 -13.07
N LEU A 10 4.59 -11.09 -13.22
CA LEU A 10 6.03 -11.12 -13.50
C LEU A 10 6.76 -10.56 -12.28
N THR A 11 7.72 -11.32 -11.75
CA THR A 11 8.52 -10.92 -10.60
C THR A 11 9.87 -10.38 -11.03
N ILE A 12 10.26 -9.23 -10.49
CA ILE A 12 11.57 -8.62 -10.69
C ILE A 12 12.24 -8.49 -9.32
N PRO A 13 13.35 -9.20 -9.06
CA PRO A 13 14.02 -9.14 -7.78
C PRO A 13 14.67 -7.75 -7.61
N MET A 14 14.26 -7.01 -6.58
CA MET A 14 14.84 -5.73 -6.25
C MET A 14 14.94 -5.53 -4.75
N ARG A 15 16.05 -4.92 -4.31
CA ARG A 15 16.28 -4.55 -2.90
C ARG A 15 16.29 -3.03 -2.77
N GLY A 16 15.60 -2.52 -1.74
CA GLY A 16 15.59 -1.08 -1.44
C GLY A 16 16.99 -0.54 -1.11
N PHE A 17 17.18 0.77 -1.26
CA PHE A 17 18.44 1.47 -1.01
C PHE A 17 18.57 2.05 0.41
N ARG A 18 17.47 2.24 1.14
CA ARG A 18 17.46 2.92 2.44
C ARG A 18 18.20 2.14 3.52
N GLY A 19 18.96 2.85 4.36
CA GLY A 19 19.61 2.31 5.55
C GLY A 19 20.78 1.35 5.29
N LYS A 20 21.43 1.38 4.11
CA LYS A 20 22.50 0.45 3.72
C LYS A 20 23.87 1.07 3.72
N ASN A 21 24.88 0.25 4.03
CA ASN A 21 26.32 0.57 3.89
C ASN A 21 26.68 0.76 2.41
N VAL A 22 27.83 1.36 2.13
CA VAL A 22 28.31 1.66 0.76
C VAL A 22 28.31 0.41 -0.13
N ILE A 23 28.84 -0.71 0.36
CA ILE A 23 28.89 -1.98 -0.39
C ILE A 23 27.47 -2.44 -0.78
N LEU A 24 26.53 -2.40 0.16
CA LEU A 24 25.14 -2.79 -0.10
C LEU A 24 24.44 -1.82 -1.06
N LYS A 25 24.84 -0.55 -1.10
CA LYS A 25 24.37 0.42 -2.09
C LYS A 25 24.85 0.06 -3.50
N ILE A 26 26.13 -0.33 -3.65
CA ILE A 26 26.68 -0.80 -4.93
C ILE A 26 25.95 -2.04 -5.42
N ILE A 27 25.75 -3.04 -4.56
CA ILE A 27 24.98 -4.25 -4.89
C ILE A 27 23.53 -3.89 -5.31
N SER A 28 22.91 -2.94 -4.61
CA SER A 28 21.57 -2.47 -4.96
C SER A 28 21.54 -1.74 -6.31
N LEU A 29 22.59 -1.01 -6.67
CA LEU A 29 22.72 -0.34 -7.96
C LEU A 29 22.88 -1.36 -9.11
N ILE A 30 23.71 -2.37 -8.93
CA ILE A 30 23.85 -3.48 -9.90
C ILE A 30 22.50 -4.18 -10.06
N GLY A 31 21.80 -4.46 -8.95
CA GLY A 31 20.47 -5.04 -8.96
C GLY A 31 19.44 -4.16 -9.69
N LEU A 32 19.53 -2.83 -9.56
CA LEU A 32 18.70 -1.88 -10.29
C LEU A 32 18.94 -1.98 -11.81
N ILE A 33 20.20 -1.98 -12.23
CA ILE A 33 20.58 -2.11 -13.64
C ILE A 33 20.07 -3.43 -14.24
N ALA A 34 20.31 -4.54 -13.55
CA ALA A 34 19.79 -5.85 -13.96
C ALA A 34 18.25 -5.86 -14.05
N SER A 35 17.57 -5.21 -13.10
CA SER A 35 16.12 -5.07 -13.11
C SER A 35 15.61 -4.24 -14.28
N ILE A 36 16.35 -3.20 -14.70
CA ILE A 36 16.03 -2.40 -15.90
C ILE A 36 16.10 -3.28 -17.15
N PHE A 37 17.20 -4.01 -17.35
CA PHE A 37 17.33 -4.90 -18.52
C PHE A 37 16.25 -5.98 -18.55
N LYS A 38 15.95 -6.59 -17.41
CA LYS A 38 14.87 -7.58 -17.30
C LYS A 38 13.51 -6.96 -17.62
N SER A 39 13.26 -5.72 -17.17
CA SER A 39 12.03 -5.01 -17.48
C SER A 39 11.92 -4.66 -18.96
N ILE A 40 12.98 -4.18 -19.60
CA ILE A 40 13.03 -3.92 -21.04
C ILE A 40 12.66 -5.18 -21.81
N PHE A 41 13.30 -6.31 -21.48
CA PHE A 41 12.99 -7.60 -22.11
C PHE A 41 11.51 -7.97 -21.95
N TYR A 42 10.93 -7.79 -20.76
CA TYR A 42 9.51 -8.08 -20.54
C TYR A 42 8.58 -7.15 -21.30
N LEU A 43 8.88 -5.87 -21.36
CA LEU A 43 8.07 -4.88 -22.10
C LEU A 43 8.04 -5.20 -23.59
N GLN A 44 9.19 -5.56 -24.17
CA GLN A 44 9.31 -5.91 -25.59
C GLN A 44 8.68 -7.27 -25.91
N LYS A 45 9.04 -8.32 -25.14
CA LYS A 45 8.53 -9.68 -25.35
C LYS A 45 7.01 -9.77 -25.26
N ASN A 46 6.39 -9.03 -24.34
CA ASN A 46 4.95 -9.06 -24.16
C ASN A 46 4.22 -7.92 -24.92
N LYS A 47 4.92 -7.20 -25.81
CA LYS A 47 4.37 -6.09 -26.64
C LYS A 47 3.55 -5.10 -25.82
N ILE A 48 4.08 -4.67 -24.66
CA ILE A 48 3.37 -3.75 -23.75
C ILE A 48 3.25 -2.38 -24.39
N ASP A 49 2.05 -1.80 -24.40
CA ASP A 49 1.77 -0.51 -25.01
C ASP A 49 2.01 0.66 -24.07
N TYR A 50 1.73 0.52 -22.78
CA TYR A 50 1.93 1.55 -21.76
C TYR A 50 2.21 0.92 -20.39
N VAL A 51 2.77 1.72 -19.51
CA VAL A 51 3.14 1.29 -18.14
C VAL A 51 2.49 2.21 -17.13
N VAL A 52 1.88 1.63 -16.10
CA VAL A 52 1.36 2.35 -14.93
C VAL A 52 2.17 1.93 -13.70
N CYS A 53 2.76 2.89 -13.01
CA CYS A 53 3.53 2.66 -11.79
C CYS A 53 2.79 3.21 -10.57
N PHE A 54 2.68 2.38 -9.53
CA PHE A 54 2.04 2.70 -8.25
C PHE A 54 3.04 3.00 -7.12
N GLY A 55 4.27 3.36 -7.46
CA GLY A 55 5.33 3.61 -6.48
C GLY A 55 5.99 2.32 -5.98
N GLY A 56 6.74 2.43 -4.89
CA GLY A 56 7.58 1.35 -4.38
C GLY A 56 8.86 1.16 -5.18
N TYR A 57 9.75 0.27 -4.70
CA TYR A 57 11.08 0.09 -5.27
C TYR A 57 11.08 -0.41 -6.71
N ILE A 58 10.09 -1.25 -7.05
CA ILE A 58 9.97 -1.88 -8.37
C ILE A 58 9.54 -0.89 -9.45
N SER A 59 8.84 0.19 -9.08
CA SER A 59 8.40 1.20 -10.04
C SER A 59 9.57 1.90 -10.72
N LEU A 60 10.69 2.09 -10.02
CA LEU A 60 11.84 2.79 -10.58
C LEU A 60 12.44 2.08 -11.80
N PRO A 61 12.89 0.81 -11.74
CA PRO A 61 13.41 0.12 -12.91
C PRO A 61 12.39 -0.05 -14.02
N VAL A 62 11.13 -0.35 -13.68
CA VAL A 62 10.07 -0.55 -14.67
C VAL A 62 9.72 0.77 -15.39
N GLY A 63 9.60 1.86 -14.64
CA GLY A 63 9.32 3.18 -15.21
C GLY A 63 10.46 3.71 -16.08
N LEU A 64 11.73 3.53 -15.67
CA LEU A 64 12.89 3.87 -16.51
C LEU A 64 12.92 3.02 -17.78
N SER A 65 12.60 1.74 -17.69
CA SER A 65 12.52 0.84 -18.86
C SER A 65 11.42 1.27 -19.83
N ALA A 66 10.28 1.71 -19.34
CA ALA A 66 9.21 2.27 -20.17
C ALA A 66 9.69 3.49 -20.94
N TRP A 67 10.39 4.40 -20.26
CA TRP A 67 10.98 5.59 -20.90
C TRP A 67 12.02 5.21 -21.97
N ILE A 68 12.95 4.29 -21.66
CA ILE A 68 13.96 3.80 -22.61
C ILE A 68 13.29 3.17 -23.84
N CYS A 69 12.24 2.38 -23.63
CA CYS A 69 11.47 1.74 -24.70
C CYS A 69 10.49 2.68 -25.40
N ARG A 70 10.47 3.98 -25.06
CA ARG A 70 9.55 4.99 -25.59
C ARG A 70 8.07 4.61 -25.39
N LYS A 71 7.77 3.89 -24.32
CA LYS A 71 6.38 3.54 -23.93
C LYS A 71 5.80 4.61 -23.01
N PRO A 72 4.54 5.01 -23.20
CA PRO A 72 3.88 5.95 -22.29
C PRO A 72 3.93 5.46 -20.85
N LEU A 73 4.45 6.30 -19.95
CA LEU A 73 4.54 6.05 -18.52
C LEU A 73 3.49 6.89 -17.79
N PHE A 74 2.68 6.24 -17.01
CA PHE A 74 1.73 6.85 -16.08
C PHE A 74 2.14 6.53 -14.65
N LEU A 75 1.95 7.48 -13.74
CA LEU A 75 2.21 7.28 -12.31
C LEU A 75 0.90 7.41 -11.55
N HIS A 76 0.74 6.65 -10.49
CA HIS A 76 -0.29 6.87 -9.49
C HIS A 76 0.36 7.05 -8.13
N GLU A 77 0.06 8.16 -7.44
CA GLU A 77 0.53 8.43 -6.08
C GLU A 77 -0.65 8.35 -5.12
N GLN A 78 -0.57 7.40 -4.19
CA GLN A 78 -1.65 7.10 -3.24
C GLN A 78 -1.60 7.99 -2.00
N ASN A 79 -0.49 8.66 -1.75
CA ASN A 79 -0.24 9.43 -0.54
C ASN A 79 -0.27 10.94 -0.83
N ALA A 80 -0.51 11.74 0.21
CA ALA A 80 -0.40 13.20 0.13
C ALA A 80 1.05 13.70 -0.07
N ILE A 81 2.04 12.82 0.14
CA ILE A 81 3.47 13.09 -0.10
C ILE A 81 3.97 12.12 -1.16
N MET A 82 4.54 12.68 -2.21
CA MET A 82 5.06 11.87 -3.32
C MET A 82 6.21 10.97 -2.90
N GLY A 83 6.05 9.67 -3.11
CA GLY A 83 7.06 8.67 -2.83
C GLY A 83 8.34 8.86 -3.67
N THR A 84 9.49 8.42 -3.14
CA THR A 84 10.81 8.62 -3.78
C THR A 84 10.86 8.12 -5.23
N SER A 85 10.29 6.97 -5.51
CA SER A 85 10.27 6.39 -6.88
C SER A 85 9.41 7.22 -7.83
N ASN A 86 8.20 7.63 -7.40
CA ASN A 86 7.33 8.48 -8.20
C ASN A 86 7.97 9.87 -8.43
N ASN A 87 8.62 10.43 -7.40
CA ASN A 87 9.34 11.69 -7.53
C ASN A 87 10.50 11.63 -8.54
N ALA A 88 11.25 10.52 -8.59
CA ALA A 88 12.29 10.30 -9.59
C ALA A 88 11.73 10.13 -11.01
N LEU A 89 10.57 9.48 -11.14
CA LEU A 89 9.95 9.16 -12.43
C LEU A 89 9.06 10.29 -12.98
N LYS A 90 8.67 11.28 -12.18
CA LYS A 90 7.69 12.31 -12.57
C LYS A 90 8.04 13.06 -13.86
N LYS A 91 9.34 13.31 -14.10
CA LYS A 91 9.80 13.99 -15.31
C LYS A 91 9.61 13.16 -16.59
N PHE A 92 9.65 11.84 -16.48
CA PHE A 92 9.50 10.89 -17.57
C PHE A 92 8.04 10.49 -17.81
N SER A 93 7.13 10.80 -16.89
CA SER A 93 5.73 10.42 -16.99
C SER A 93 4.95 11.34 -17.93
N LYS A 94 3.92 10.76 -18.55
CA LYS A 94 2.93 11.48 -19.36
C LYS A 94 1.88 12.15 -18.48
N ILE A 95 1.34 11.39 -17.51
CA ILE A 95 0.35 11.86 -16.54
C ILE A 95 0.69 11.26 -15.17
N ILE A 96 0.38 11.99 -14.11
CA ILE A 96 0.48 11.58 -12.72
C ILE A 96 -0.91 11.67 -12.10
N PHE A 97 -1.48 10.54 -11.79
CA PHE A 97 -2.74 10.43 -11.07
C PHE A 97 -2.47 10.55 -9.57
N LEU A 98 -3.22 11.37 -8.88
CA LEU A 98 -3.08 11.62 -7.45
C LEU A 98 -4.29 11.09 -6.68
N GLY A 99 -4.04 10.34 -5.61
CA GLY A 99 -5.05 9.89 -4.66
C GLY A 99 -5.51 11.00 -3.73
N PHE A 100 -4.59 11.91 -3.39
CA PHE A 100 -4.81 13.08 -2.54
C PHE A 100 -4.13 14.31 -3.15
N SER A 101 -4.61 15.49 -2.76
CA SER A 101 -3.87 16.73 -3.05
C SER A 101 -2.50 16.68 -2.39
N ILE A 102 -1.46 16.94 -3.15
CA ILE A 102 -0.08 16.95 -2.65
C ILE A 102 0.33 18.35 -2.20
N ASN A 103 1.16 18.41 -1.15
CA ASN A 103 1.80 19.65 -0.75
C ASN A 103 2.92 19.99 -1.74
N GLY A 104 2.73 21.03 -2.56
CA GLY A 104 3.72 21.50 -3.52
C GLY A 104 3.11 21.97 -4.84
N PRO A 105 3.94 22.36 -5.82
CA PRO A 105 3.46 22.90 -7.07
C PRO A 105 2.72 21.81 -7.90
N PHE A 106 1.48 22.09 -8.20
CA PHE A 106 0.66 21.29 -9.07
C PHE A 106 1.05 21.56 -10.53
N THR A 107 1.40 20.53 -11.27
CA THR A 107 1.82 20.65 -12.66
C THR A 107 0.71 20.22 -13.62
N LYS A 108 0.74 20.67 -14.88
CA LYS A 108 -0.23 20.29 -15.91
C LYS A 108 -0.33 18.76 -16.15
N LYS A 109 0.65 17.99 -15.69
CA LYS A 109 0.65 16.53 -15.80
C LYS A 109 -0.07 15.84 -14.65
N MET A 110 -0.44 16.56 -13.59
CA MET A 110 -1.06 16.02 -12.39
C MET A 110 -2.58 16.11 -12.46
N MET A 111 -3.25 15.02 -12.08
CA MET A 111 -4.71 14.93 -12.03
C MET A 111 -5.13 14.31 -10.71
N LEU A 112 -5.97 14.98 -9.95
CA LEU A 112 -6.56 14.44 -8.73
C LEU A 112 -7.73 13.53 -9.11
N VAL A 113 -7.59 12.23 -8.89
CA VAL A 113 -8.55 11.19 -9.30
C VAL A 113 -9.03 10.31 -8.14
N GLY A 114 -8.42 10.46 -6.95
CA GLY A 114 -8.65 9.56 -5.82
C GLY A 114 -7.87 8.25 -5.91
N ASN A 115 -7.99 7.44 -4.88
CA ASN A 115 -7.39 6.11 -4.83
C ASN A 115 -8.35 5.06 -5.38
N PRO A 116 -7.86 4.07 -6.17
CA PRO A 116 -8.68 2.95 -6.58
C PRO A 116 -9.03 2.10 -5.35
N ILE A 117 -10.31 2.03 -5.04
CA ILE A 117 -10.86 1.21 -3.96
C ILE A 117 -11.67 0.06 -4.56
N ARG A 118 -11.72 -1.06 -3.85
CA ARG A 118 -12.66 -2.11 -4.21
C ARG A 118 -14.08 -1.60 -3.99
N GLN A 119 -14.96 -1.80 -4.97
CA GLN A 119 -16.37 -1.62 -4.72
C GLN A 119 -16.78 -2.64 -3.65
N SER A 120 -17.13 -2.18 -2.45
CA SER A 120 -17.89 -2.99 -1.52
C SER A 120 -19.24 -3.26 -2.19
N LYS A 121 -19.74 -4.49 -2.10
CA LYS A 121 -21.17 -4.72 -2.28
C LYS A 121 -21.85 -3.72 -1.38
N GLU A 122 -22.79 -2.94 -1.94
CA GLU A 122 -23.54 -1.97 -1.16
C GLU A 122 -24.02 -2.66 0.11
N SER A 123 -23.44 -2.30 1.23
CA SER A 123 -24.04 -2.61 2.51
C SER A 123 -25.35 -1.83 2.49
N THR A 124 -26.46 -2.52 2.24
CA THR A 124 -27.74 -1.97 2.64
C THR A 124 -27.52 -1.48 4.05
N SER A 125 -27.61 -0.18 4.22
CA SER A 125 -27.46 0.47 5.50
C SER A 125 -28.60 0.03 6.41
N VAL A 126 -28.47 -1.19 6.94
CA VAL A 126 -29.26 -1.59 8.08
C VAL A 126 -28.70 -0.75 9.23
N THR A 127 -29.40 0.30 9.54
CA THR A 127 -29.21 1.07 10.77
C THR A 127 -29.67 0.15 11.92
N GLN A 128 -28.89 -0.91 12.17
CA GLN A 128 -29.05 -1.65 13.40
C GLN A 128 -28.55 -0.71 14.50
N GLN A 129 -29.47 -0.27 15.36
CA GLN A 129 -29.10 0.35 16.61
C GLN A 129 -28.35 -0.71 17.44
N HIS A 130 -27.03 -0.62 17.43
CA HIS A 130 -26.19 -1.44 18.29
C HIS A 130 -26.12 -0.77 19.67
N GLU A 131 -26.31 -1.54 20.71
CA GLU A 131 -26.18 -1.07 22.11
C GLU A 131 -24.72 -0.69 22.44
N SER A 132 -23.75 -1.19 21.68
CA SER A 132 -22.33 -0.89 21.82
C SER A 132 -21.73 -0.27 20.56
N LEU A 133 -20.75 0.61 20.73
CA LEU A 133 -19.99 1.19 19.64
C LEU A 133 -19.05 0.14 19.03
N ARG A 134 -19.14 -0.08 17.73
CA ARG A 134 -18.29 -1.02 17.00
C ARG A 134 -17.08 -0.33 16.40
N VAL A 135 -15.88 -0.83 16.72
CA VAL A 135 -14.61 -0.24 16.30
C VAL A 135 -13.79 -1.27 15.51
N TYR A 136 -13.41 -0.92 14.28
CA TYR A 136 -12.45 -1.71 13.51
C TYR A 136 -11.06 -1.06 13.54
N VAL A 137 -10.07 -1.78 14.06
CA VAL A 137 -8.68 -1.32 14.19
C VAL A 137 -7.81 -2.06 13.19
N THR A 138 -7.09 -1.34 12.34
CA THR A 138 -6.16 -1.97 11.39
C THR A 138 -4.91 -1.11 11.16
N GLY A 139 -3.75 -1.77 11.14
CA GLY A 139 -2.47 -1.21 10.73
C GLY A 139 -2.02 -1.70 9.35
N GLY A 140 -3.00 -2.09 8.48
CA GLY A 140 -2.75 -2.72 7.20
C GLY A 140 -2.44 -4.22 7.31
N SER A 141 -2.11 -4.87 6.18
CA SER A 141 -1.93 -6.33 6.11
C SER A 141 -0.78 -6.89 6.95
N GLN A 142 0.20 -6.09 7.31
CA GLN A 142 1.34 -6.50 8.14
C GLN A 142 1.16 -6.11 9.62
N GLY A 143 0.12 -5.35 9.93
CA GLY A 143 -0.09 -4.73 11.22
C GLY A 143 0.91 -3.60 11.49
N SER A 144 0.58 -2.75 12.45
CA SER A 144 1.44 -1.65 12.92
C SER A 144 1.70 -1.82 14.41
N GLU A 145 2.96 -1.91 14.82
CA GLU A 145 3.33 -2.03 16.25
C GLU A 145 2.85 -0.83 17.05
N PHE A 146 2.90 0.36 16.47
CA PHE A 146 2.40 1.58 17.11
C PHE A 146 0.89 1.50 17.36
N ILE A 147 0.10 1.09 16.37
CA ILE A 147 -1.35 0.90 16.50
C ILE A 147 -1.65 -0.21 17.51
N ASN A 148 -1.01 -1.38 17.36
CA ASN A 148 -1.21 -2.53 18.20
C ASN A 148 -0.94 -2.23 19.69
N LYS A 149 0.04 -1.36 19.98
CA LYS A 149 0.41 -1.00 21.36
C LYS A 149 -0.45 0.12 21.95
N ASN A 150 -0.82 1.11 21.14
CA ASN A 150 -1.42 2.35 21.67
C ASN A 150 -2.96 2.37 21.58
N ILE A 151 -3.56 1.77 20.54
CA ILE A 151 -5.01 1.78 20.42
C ILE A 151 -5.72 1.00 21.53
N PRO A 152 -5.27 -0.22 21.94
CA PRO A 152 -5.88 -0.89 23.07
C PRO A 152 -5.89 -0.04 24.35
N LYS A 153 -4.79 0.64 24.66
CA LYS A 153 -4.69 1.53 25.82
C LYS A 153 -5.66 2.69 25.74
N ALA A 154 -5.76 3.33 24.56
CA ALA A 154 -6.68 4.44 24.35
C ALA A 154 -8.14 4.00 24.48
N LEU A 155 -8.51 2.84 23.93
CA LEU A 155 -9.89 2.34 24.02
C LEU A 155 -10.23 1.90 25.44
N ASN A 156 -9.30 1.26 26.17
CA ASN A 156 -9.50 0.91 27.58
C ASN A 156 -9.79 2.13 28.47
N SER A 157 -9.21 3.30 28.12
CA SER A 157 -9.43 4.54 28.92
C SER A 157 -10.80 5.18 28.70
N LEU A 158 -11.56 4.78 27.65
CA LEU A 158 -12.89 5.36 27.39
C LEU A 158 -13.96 4.90 28.39
N ASN A 159 -13.76 3.78 29.05
CA ASN A 159 -14.67 3.19 30.05
C ASN A 159 -16.14 3.07 29.58
N ILE A 160 -16.35 2.77 28.29
CA ILE A 160 -17.65 2.54 27.67
C ILE A 160 -17.69 1.14 27.05
N PRO A 161 -18.89 0.54 26.88
CA PRO A 161 -19.02 -0.75 26.17
C PRO A 161 -18.60 -0.61 24.73
N LEU A 162 -17.63 -1.43 24.29
CA LEU A 162 -17.11 -1.45 22.94
C LEU A 162 -17.08 -2.87 22.38
N GLU A 163 -17.42 -3.00 21.10
CA GLU A 163 -17.09 -4.19 20.29
C GLU A 163 -15.93 -3.85 19.38
N VAL A 164 -14.78 -4.50 19.55
CA VAL A 164 -13.56 -4.18 18.82
C VAL A 164 -13.15 -5.36 17.94
N ARG A 165 -12.96 -5.13 16.65
CA ARG A 165 -12.24 -6.02 15.76
C ARG A 165 -10.87 -5.45 15.45
N HIS A 166 -9.79 -6.13 15.81
CA HIS A 166 -8.43 -5.64 15.63
C HIS A 166 -7.61 -6.55 14.72
N GLN A 167 -7.20 -6.04 13.54
CA GLN A 167 -6.25 -6.70 12.65
C GLN A 167 -4.82 -6.36 13.05
N SER A 168 -4.16 -7.30 13.73
CA SER A 168 -2.86 -7.10 14.38
C SER A 168 -1.64 -7.32 13.46
N GLY A 169 -1.82 -8.09 12.37
CA GLY A 169 -0.73 -8.60 11.55
C GLY A 169 -0.17 -9.94 12.05
N LYS A 170 0.54 -10.64 11.17
CA LYS A 170 1.03 -12.00 11.37
C LYS A 170 1.85 -12.17 12.67
N GLY A 171 1.50 -13.17 13.46
CA GLY A 171 2.20 -13.56 14.70
C GLY A 171 1.98 -12.62 15.89
N LYS A 172 1.04 -11.65 15.83
CA LYS A 172 0.87 -10.62 16.86
C LYS A 172 -0.47 -10.68 17.60
N SER A 173 -1.41 -11.50 17.15
CA SER A 173 -2.79 -11.50 17.65
C SER A 173 -2.90 -11.75 19.15
N LYS A 174 -2.19 -12.76 19.68
CA LYS A 174 -2.23 -13.11 21.09
C LYS A 174 -1.78 -11.95 21.99
N GLY A 175 -0.61 -11.36 21.72
CA GLY A 175 -0.09 -10.25 22.52
C GLY A 175 -0.93 -8.98 22.43
N VAL A 176 -1.60 -8.74 21.29
CA VAL A 176 -2.51 -7.59 21.15
C VAL A 176 -3.81 -7.83 21.91
N LYS A 177 -4.35 -9.05 21.90
CA LYS A 177 -5.57 -9.39 22.64
C LYS A 177 -5.42 -9.17 24.13
N GLU A 178 -4.26 -9.51 24.70
CA GLU A 178 -3.94 -9.34 26.12
C GLU A 178 -3.85 -7.87 26.58
N LEU A 179 -3.77 -6.91 25.63
CA LEU A 179 -3.74 -5.48 25.95
C LEU A 179 -5.12 -4.87 26.14
N TYR A 180 -6.18 -5.56 25.74
CA TYR A 180 -7.55 -5.12 25.93
C TYR A 180 -8.07 -5.57 27.30
N SER A 181 -8.82 -4.70 27.98
CA SER A 181 -9.37 -4.95 29.32
C SER A 181 -10.70 -4.20 29.51
N GLY A 182 -11.38 -4.46 30.64
CA GLY A 182 -12.62 -3.78 31.00
C GLY A 182 -13.84 -4.27 30.19
N ASN A 183 -14.74 -3.35 29.82
CA ASN A 183 -16.01 -3.63 29.16
C ASN A 183 -15.87 -3.71 27.62
N ILE A 184 -14.73 -4.20 27.14
CA ILE A 184 -14.44 -4.30 25.71
C ILE A 184 -14.58 -5.75 25.26
N SER A 185 -15.56 -6.03 24.40
CA SER A 185 -15.61 -7.30 23.65
C SER A 185 -14.65 -7.21 22.47
N VAL A 186 -13.55 -7.99 22.49
CA VAL A 186 -12.52 -7.89 21.44
C VAL A 186 -12.30 -9.20 20.71
N GLU A 187 -12.29 -9.09 19.38
CA GLU A 187 -11.82 -10.11 18.44
C GLU A 187 -10.52 -9.62 17.82
N VAL A 188 -9.43 -10.37 17.97
CA VAL A 188 -8.12 -10.01 17.41
C VAL A 188 -7.67 -11.09 16.43
N GLU A 189 -7.54 -10.70 15.17
CA GLU A 189 -7.07 -11.58 14.12
C GLU A 189 -5.76 -11.07 13.49
N GLU A 190 -4.99 -11.99 12.93
CA GLU A 190 -3.81 -11.61 12.15
C GLU A 190 -4.20 -10.87 10.88
N PHE A 191 -5.29 -11.32 10.24
CA PHE A 191 -5.78 -10.74 8.99
C PHE A 191 -7.27 -11.07 8.78
N TYR A 192 -8.07 -10.08 8.49
CA TYR A 192 -9.45 -10.25 8.05
C TYR A 192 -9.53 -10.27 6.52
N HIS A 193 -10.16 -11.31 5.96
CA HIS A 193 -10.37 -11.44 4.52
C HIS A 193 -11.48 -10.53 4.01
N SER A 194 -12.50 -10.32 4.81
CA SER A 194 -13.67 -9.49 4.54
C SER A 194 -13.91 -8.54 5.73
N PRO A 195 -13.23 -7.38 5.76
CA PRO A 195 -13.38 -6.43 6.88
C PRO A 195 -14.79 -5.87 7.04
N SER A 196 -15.65 -6.03 6.02
CA SER A 196 -17.03 -5.55 6.00
C SER A 196 -18.05 -6.55 6.57
N GLU A 197 -17.62 -7.73 6.94
CA GLU A 197 -18.42 -8.74 7.66
C GLU A 197 -18.08 -8.69 9.16
#